data_38c4cdfdaa54f33ce0eb2c2ee9904664
#
_entry.id   38c4cdfdaa54f33ce0eb2c2ee9904664
#
_cell.length_a   1.000
_cell.length_b   1.000
_cell.length_c   1.000
_cell.angle_alpha   90.00
_cell.angle_beta   90.00
_cell.angle_gamma   90.00
#
_symmetry.space_group_name_H-M   'P 1'
#
loop_
_entity.id
_entity.type
_entity.pdbx_description
1 polymer ?
#
loop_
_entity_poly.entity_id
_entity_poly.type
_entity_poly.pdbx_seq_one_letter_code
_entity_poly.pdbx_strand_id
1 'polypeptide(L)'
;MAIFSTHILNSVDGTHFAGIFIKLLKINDFEKNEIIFNEKTDHGCRLKVDFKLKKDENCEYELQVFIPEDFYEIENPKKNISISFFSMRVFFHQNDAIYHIPLIISPYGMSCWISR
;
A
#
# COMPACT_ATOMS: atom_id res chain seq x y z
N MET A 1 -3.17 18.99 -5.16
CA MET A 1 -2.60 17.65 -5.21
C MET A 1 -3.26 16.76 -4.18
N ALA A 2 -3.45 15.52 -4.51
CA ALA A 2 -3.88 14.53 -3.52
C ALA A 2 -2.68 14.03 -2.72
N ILE A 3 -2.94 13.52 -1.53
CA ILE A 3 -1.91 12.96 -0.66
C ILE A 3 -2.31 11.54 -0.31
N PHE A 4 -1.42 10.59 -0.61
CA PHE A 4 -1.53 9.22 -0.11
C PHE A 4 -0.76 9.13 1.20
N SER A 5 -1.33 8.45 2.17
CA SER A 5 -0.61 8.15 3.41
C SER A 5 -0.99 6.76 3.91
N THR A 6 -0.05 6.08 4.54
CA THR A 6 -0.28 4.77 5.13
C THR A 6 0.53 4.57 6.39
N HIS A 7 0.11 3.60 7.18
CA HIS A 7 0.86 3.06 8.31
C HIS A 7 0.61 1.56 8.33
N ILE A 8 1.68 0.77 8.29
CA ILE A 8 1.58 -0.68 8.23
C ILE A 8 1.99 -1.27 9.56
N LEU A 9 1.10 -2.05 10.16
CA LEU A 9 1.32 -2.69 11.44
C LEU A 9 1.27 -4.21 11.31
N ASN A 10 2.17 -4.86 12.04
CA ASN A 10 2.16 -6.31 12.21
C ASN A 10 1.17 -6.65 13.34
N SER A 11 0.07 -7.33 13.00
CA SER A 11 -0.97 -7.63 13.97
C SER A 11 -0.61 -8.77 14.93
N VAL A 12 0.49 -9.49 14.66
CA VAL A 12 0.94 -10.57 15.55
C VAL A 12 1.48 -10.02 16.86
N ASP A 13 2.27 -8.94 16.79
CA ASP A 13 2.95 -8.37 17.96
C ASP A 13 2.78 -6.85 18.11
N GLY A 14 2.04 -6.21 17.20
CA GLY A 14 1.83 -4.77 17.24
C GLY A 14 3.02 -3.94 16.81
N THR A 15 4.07 -4.57 16.29
CA THR A 15 5.25 -3.84 15.83
C THR A 15 5.09 -3.30 14.41
N HIS A 16 6.05 -2.53 13.97
CA HIS A 16 6.13 -2.04 12.61
C HIS A 16 7.51 -2.36 12.03
N PHE A 17 7.60 -2.36 10.71
CA PHE A 17 8.78 -2.75 9.97
C PHE A 17 9.07 -1.70 8.90
N ALA A 18 10.31 -1.21 8.86
CA ALA A 18 10.73 -0.22 7.88
C ALA A 18 11.03 -0.83 6.52
N GLY A 19 10.88 -0.03 5.47
CA GLY A 19 11.33 -0.41 4.14
C GLY A 19 10.38 -1.31 3.37
N ILE A 20 9.08 -1.24 3.63
CA ILE A 20 8.08 -1.93 2.82
C ILE A 20 7.80 -1.11 1.56
N PHE A 21 7.97 -1.72 0.39
CA PHE A 21 7.71 -1.04 -0.87
C PHE A 21 6.22 -0.95 -1.16
N ILE A 22 5.79 0.24 -1.54
CA ILE A 22 4.41 0.54 -1.91
C ILE A 22 4.44 1.22 -3.27
N LYS A 23 3.67 0.68 -4.19
CA LYS A 23 3.57 1.20 -5.55
C LYS A 23 2.13 1.58 -5.83
N LEU A 24 1.92 2.74 -6.44
CA LEU A 24 0.62 3.13 -6.96
C LEU A 24 0.70 3.21 -8.47
N LEU A 25 -0.20 2.51 -9.14
CA LEU A 25 -0.35 2.51 -10.57
C LEU A 25 -1.67 3.16 -10.97
N LYS A 26 -1.64 3.92 -12.04
CA LYS A 26 -2.85 4.33 -12.74
C LYS A 26 -3.16 3.28 -13.79
N ILE A 27 -4.37 2.75 -13.78
CA ILE A 27 -4.78 1.70 -14.69
C ILE A 27 -5.29 2.32 -15.99
N ASN A 28 -4.68 1.93 -17.09
CA ASN A 28 -5.08 2.35 -18.42
C ASN A 28 -5.61 1.13 -19.20
N ASP A 29 -6.82 1.24 -19.77
CA ASP A 29 -7.50 0.11 -20.43
C ASP A 29 -6.80 -0.34 -21.70
N PHE A 30 -6.20 0.60 -22.44
CA PHE A 30 -5.63 0.33 -23.76
C PHE A 30 -4.14 0.61 -23.85
N GLU A 31 -3.53 1.03 -22.76
CA GLU A 31 -2.13 1.40 -22.70
C GLU A 31 -1.47 0.75 -21.50
N LYS A 32 -0.13 0.82 -21.47
CA LYS A 32 0.62 0.37 -20.31
C LYS A 32 0.25 1.22 -19.09
N ASN A 33 0.07 0.55 -17.95
CA ASN A 33 -0.24 1.24 -16.70
C ASN A 33 0.89 2.20 -16.32
N GLU A 34 0.51 3.35 -15.81
CA GLU A 34 1.44 4.38 -15.39
C GLU A 34 1.79 4.24 -13.92
N ILE A 35 3.09 4.23 -13.61
CA ILE A 35 3.56 4.24 -12.23
C ILE A 35 3.46 5.67 -11.70
N ILE A 36 2.58 5.87 -10.72
CA ILE A 36 2.42 7.18 -10.06
C ILE A 36 3.52 7.38 -9.03
N PHE A 37 3.75 6.37 -8.18
CA PHE A 37 4.90 6.35 -7.28
C PHE A 37 5.30 4.92 -6.93
N ASN A 38 6.56 4.76 -6.53
CA ASN A 38 7.10 3.50 -6.02
C ASN A 38 8.08 3.87 -4.92
N GLU A 39 7.60 3.84 -3.69
CA GLU A 39 8.31 4.34 -2.52
C GLU A 39 8.30 3.30 -1.41
N LYS A 40 9.20 3.44 -0.46
CA LYS A 40 9.23 2.54 0.70
C LYS A 40 8.90 3.28 1.99
N THR A 41 8.35 2.55 2.93
CA THR A 41 8.00 3.10 4.24
C THR A 41 9.25 3.47 5.05
N ASP A 42 9.10 4.41 5.97
CA ASP A 42 10.14 4.85 6.88
C ASP A 42 10.30 3.88 8.08
N HIS A 43 11.09 4.29 9.07
CA HIS A 43 11.36 3.48 10.26
C HIS A 43 10.11 3.19 11.11
N GLY A 44 9.11 4.04 11.05
CA GLY A 44 7.82 3.82 11.71
C GLY A 44 6.82 3.06 10.86
N CYS A 45 7.26 2.52 9.73
CA CYS A 45 6.42 1.88 8.72
C CYS A 45 5.32 2.78 8.20
N ARG A 46 5.66 4.05 8.00
CA ARG A 46 4.77 5.08 7.48
C ARG A 46 5.27 5.58 6.13
N LEU A 47 4.34 5.98 5.30
CA LEU A 47 4.65 6.61 4.01
C LEU A 47 3.62 7.69 3.75
N LYS A 48 4.08 8.81 3.21
CA LYS A 48 3.23 9.92 2.77
C LYS A 48 3.77 10.43 1.45
N VAL A 49 2.94 10.45 0.42
CA VAL A 49 3.34 10.84 -0.94
C VAL A 49 2.30 11.77 -1.53
N ASP A 50 2.76 12.88 -2.09
CA ASP A 50 1.90 13.76 -2.88
C ASP A 50 1.80 13.22 -4.30
N PHE A 51 0.61 13.26 -4.88
CA PHE A 51 0.40 12.85 -6.26
C PHE A 51 -0.70 13.66 -6.92
N LYS A 52 -0.67 13.73 -8.26
CA LYS A 52 -1.65 14.47 -9.02
C LYS A 52 -2.77 13.57 -9.50
N LEU A 53 -4.00 14.01 -9.25
CA LEU A 53 -5.18 13.45 -9.90
C LEU A 53 -5.62 14.42 -11.00
N LYS A 54 -5.85 13.91 -12.18
CA LYS A 54 -6.44 14.71 -13.25
C LYS A 54 -7.93 14.85 -13.00
N LYS A 55 -8.41 16.07 -13.10
CA LYS A 55 -9.72 16.51 -12.63
C LYS A 55 -10.91 15.77 -13.24
N ASP A 56 -10.78 15.26 -14.45
CA ASP A 56 -11.88 14.64 -15.21
C ASP A 56 -11.61 13.17 -15.52
N GLU A 57 -10.62 12.56 -14.89
CA GLU A 57 -10.32 11.16 -15.12
C GLU A 57 -11.07 10.27 -14.16
N ASN A 58 -11.97 9.47 -14.70
CA ASN A 58 -12.67 8.43 -13.97
C ASN A 58 -11.93 7.11 -14.18
N CYS A 59 -10.74 6.99 -13.62
CA CYS A 59 -9.93 5.80 -13.77
C CYS A 59 -9.62 5.15 -12.42
N GLU A 60 -9.35 3.87 -12.49
CA GLU A 60 -8.92 3.12 -11.33
C GLU A 60 -7.41 3.27 -11.10
N TYR A 61 -7.03 3.17 -9.85
CA TYR A 61 -5.65 3.04 -9.42
C TYR A 61 -5.47 1.69 -8.75
N GLU A 62 -4.27 1.15 -8.84
CA GLU A 62 -3.93 -0.07 -8.11
C GLU A 62 -2.83 0.22 -7.10
N LEU A 63 -3.14 -0.01 -5.84
CA LEU A 63 -2.18 0.07 -4.75
C LEU A 63 -1.57 -1.32 -4.57
N GLN A 64 -0.23 -1.40 -4.61
CA GLN A 64 0.51 -2.64 -4.44
C GLN A 64 1.42 -2.53 -3.23
N VAL A 65 1.36 -3.53 -2.37
CA VAL A 65 2.17 -3.60 -1.14
C VAL A 65 2.99 -4.88 -1.18
N PHE A 66 4.31 -4.73 -1.09
CA PHE A 66 5.28 -5.82 -1.16
C PHE A 66 5.80 -6.11 0.25
N ILE A 67 5.44 -7.27 0.81
CA ILE A 67 5.75 -7.62 2.19
C ILE A 67 6.92 -8.61 2.19
N PRO A 68 8.08 -8.22 2.75
CA PRO A 68 9.21 -9.13 2.81
C PRO A 68 8.97 -10.26 3.81
N GLU A 69 9.60 -11.40 3.59
CA GLU A 69 9.49 -12.58 4.45
C GLU A 69 9.80 -12.28 5.92
N ASP A 70 10.83 -11.50 6.15
CA ASP A 70 11.29 -11.18 7.51
C ASP A 70 10.36 -10.22 8.27
N PHE A 71 9.36 -9.65 7.60
CA PHE A 71 8.33 -8.84 8.25
C PHE A 71 7.62 -9.62 9.38
N TYR A 72 7.44 -10.92 9.20
CA TYR A 72 6.68 -11.75 10.13
C TYR A 72 7.55 -12.45 11.18
N GLU A 73 8.87 -12.36 11.10
CA GLU A 73 9.80 -13.06 11.98
C GLU A 73 9.49 -14.57 12.10
N ILE A 74 9.20 -15.20 10.98
CA ILE A 74 8.86 -16.62 10.93
C ILE A 74 10.16 -17.45 10.95
N GLU A 75 10.30 -18.38 11.90
CA GLU A 75 11.49 -19.21 12.07
C GLU A 75 11.83 -20.04 10.83
N ASN A 76 10.84 -20.52 10.12
CA ASN A 76 11.04 -21.34 8.93
C ASN A 76 10.06 -20.92 7.82
N PRO A 77 10.37 -19.81 7.12
CA PRO A 77 9.46 -19.28 6.10
C PRO A 77 9.19 -20.23 4.95
N LYS A 78 10.08 -21.19 4.68
CA LYS A 78 9.90 -22.17 3.59
C LYS A 78 8.82 -23.21 3.88
N LYS A 79 8.48 -23.43 5.14
CA LYS A 79 7.47 -24.40 5.57
C LYS A 79 6.12 -23.77 5.90
N ASN A 80 6.07 -22.46 5.99
CA ASN A 80 4.87 -21.72 6.36
C ASN A 80 4.35 -20.93 5.17
N ILE A 81 3.05 -20.70 5.19
CA ILE A 81 2.39 -19.82 4.22
C ILE A 81 2.26 -18.45 4.87
N SER A 82 2.64 -17.42 4.14
CA SER A 82 2.44 -16.05 4.59
C SER A 82 2.11 -15.14 3.42
N ILE A 83 1.40 -14.06 3.70
CA ILE A 83 1.07 -13.06 2.69
C ILE A 83 2.33 -12.29 2.33
N SER A 84 2.73 -12.33 1.05
CA SER A 84 3.92 -11.64 0.54
C SER A 84 3.59 -10.43 -0.33
N PHE A 85 2.38 -10.36 -0.84
CA PHE A 85 1.96 -9.31 -1.76
C PHE A 85 0.47 -9.06 -1.61
N PHE A 86 0.10 -7.79 -1.66
CA PHE A 86 -1.29 -7.37 -1.61
C PHE A 86 -1.51 -6.29 -2.66
N SER A 87 -2.64 -6.37 -3.36
CA SER A 87 -3.05 -5.31 -4.26
C SER A 87 -4.53 -4.98 -4.10
N MET A 88 -4.86 -3.72 -4.30
CA MET A 88 -6.21 -3.23 -4.17
C MET A 88 -6.48 -2.18 -5.25
N ARG A 89 -7.61 -2.32 -5.95
CA ARG A 89 -8.09 -1.30 -6.89
C ARG A 89 -8.90 -0.27 -6.14
N VAL A 90 -8.65 1.00 -6.44
CA VAL A 90 -9.32 2.12 -5.79
C VAL A 90 -9.67 3.21 -6.81
N PHE A 91 -10.72 3.94 -6.51
CA PHE A 91 -11.03 5.20 -7.20
C PHE A 91 -10.66 6.37 -6.29
N PHE A 92 -9.88 7.30 -6.83
CA PHE A 92 -9.62 8.57 -6.15
C PHE A 92 -10.34 9.67 -6.91
N HIS A 93 -11.31 10.30 -6.27
CA HIS A 93 -12.20 11.26 -6.94
C HIS A 93 -11.88 12.71 -6.65
N GLN A 94 -11.12 12.99 -5.60
CA GLN A 94 -10.87 14.37 -5.17
C GLN A 94 -9.39 14.68 -5.19
N ASN A 95 -9.05 15.71 -5.98
CA ASN A 95 -7.77 16.38 -5.82
C ASN A 95 -7.82 17.17 -4.49
N ASP A 96 -6.67 17.49 -3.92
CA ASP A 96 -6.54 18.22 -2.64
C ASP A 96 -7.12 17.47 -1.43
N ALA A 97 -7.28 16.17 -1.52
CA ALA A 97 -7.72 15.31 -0.42
C ALA A 97 -6.56 14.47 0.10
N ILE A 98 -6.65 14.10 1.37
CA ILE A 98 -5.73 13.14 1.99
C ILE A 98 -6.42 11.78 2.03
N TYR A 99 -5.78 10.78 1.41
CA TYR A 99 -6.25 9.41 1.42
C TYR A 99 -5.33 8.60 2.32
N HIS A 100 -5.78 8.36 3.55
CA HIS A 100 -5.04 7.55 4.51
C HIS A 100 -5.55 6.11 4.44
N ILE A 101 -4.67 5.18 4.09
CA ILE A 101 -5.01 3.77 3.92
C ILE A 101 -4.11 2.96 4.86
N PRO A 102 -4.51 2.82 6.13
CA PRO A 102 -3.75 2.00 7.06
C PRO A 102 -3.94 0.52 6.78
N LEU A 103 -2.91 -0.26 7.07
CA LEU A 103 -2.88 -1.70 6.86
C LEU A 103 -2.48 -2.41 8.14
N ILE A 104 -3.23 -3.43 8.50
CA ILE A 104 -2.88 -4.32 9.59
C ILE A 104 -2.68 -5.71 9.01
N ILE A 105 -1.49 -6.26 9.12
CA ILE A 105 -1.07 -7.45 8.40
C ILE A 105 -0.62 -8.53 9.38
N SER A 106 -1.07 -9.76 9.14
CA SER A 106 -0.54 -10.96 9.76
C SER A 106 -0.13 -11.94 8.66
N PRO A 107 0.56 -13.05 8.99
CA PRO A 107 0.94 -14.03 7.97
C PRO A 107 -0.24 -14.57 7.16
N TYR A 108 -1.42 -14.66 7.76
CA TYR A 108 -2.58 -15.32 7.17
C TYR A 108 -3.74 -14.40 6.85
N GLY A 109 -3.61 -13.12 7.09
CA GLY A 109 -4.70 -12.19 6.84
C GLY A 109 -4.28 -10.75 6.94
N MET A 110 -5.17 -9.89 6.50
CA MET A 110 -4.92 -8.46 6.57
C MET A 110 -6.25 -7.69 6.63
N SER A 111 -6.20 -6.49 7.14
CA SER A 111 -7.28 -5.54 6.97
C SER A 111 -6.74 -4.18 6.58
N CYS A 112 -7.53 -3.48 5.78
CA CYS A 112 -7.25 -2.11 5.40
C CYS A 112 -8.56 -1.37 5.20
N TRP A 113 -8.50 -0.05 5.28
CA TRP A 113 -9.64 0.81 5.01
C TRP A 113 -9.15 2.15 4.50
N ILE A 114 -10.03 2.91 3.88
CA ILE A 114 -9.71 4.27 3.45
C ILE A 114 -10.30 5.21 4.50
N SER A 115 -9.42 5.91 5.20
CA SER A 115 -9.77 6.92 6.18
C SER A 115 -9.65 8.31 5.55
N ARG A 116 -10.61 9.17 5.84
CA ARG A 116 -10.64 10.52 5.29
C ARG A 116 -10.75 11.55 6.39
#